data_ded99d1e7844eb1dec5bd83afce1b2d2
#
_entry.id   ded99d1e7844eb1dec5bd83afce1b2d2
#
_cell.length_a   1.000
_cell.length_b   1.000
_cell.length_c   1.000
_cell.angle_alpha   90.00
_cell.angle_beta   90.00
_cell.angle_gamma   90.00
#
_symmetry.space_group_name_H-M   'P 1'
#
loop_
_entity.id
_entity.type
_entity.pdbx_description
1 polymer ?
#
loop_
_entity_poly.entity_id
_entity_poly.type
_entity_poly.pdbx_seq_one_letter_code
_entity_poly.pdbx_strand_id
1 'polypeptide(L)'
;MTKKNLFTLVLCLFCFGTTTHAQRIPTLEEAVYGGLIKTEGGSNVNWMKDGERYSKIEKNAEGAYEVTAYKAKDNSKEVLIPANMLLNPQTGKPISVRNFVFSEDNSKVLIY
;
A
#
# COMPACT_ATOMS: atom_id res chain seq x y z
N MET A 1 -17.13 49.13 -34.75
CA MET A 1 -17.58 47.85 -34.21
C MET A 1 -18.67 48.12 -33.17
N THR A 2 -19.82 47.53 -33.35
CA THR A 2 -20.91 47.66 -32.40
C THR A 2 -20.64 46.73 -31.21
N LYS A 3 -21.08 47.11 -30.00
CA LYS A 3 -20.89 46.33 -28.76
C LYS A 3 -21.36 44.87 -28.87
N LYS A 4 -22.29 44.58 -29.76
CA LYS A 4 -22.78 43.22 -30.04
C LYS A 4 -21.72 42.29 -30.67
N ASN A 5 -20.87 42.81 -31.54
CA ASN A 5 -19.83 42.01 -32.20
C ASN A 5 -18.68 41.68 -31.27
N LEU A 6 -18.41 42.57 -30.29
CA LEU A 6 -17.38 42.30 -29.27
C LEU A 6 -17.82 41.17 -28.32
N PHE A 7 -19.11 41.13 -27.98
CA PHE A 7 -19.65 40.09 -27.09
C PHE A 7 -19.63 38.72 -27.76
N THR A 8 -19.92 38.65 -29.05
CA THR A 8 -19.84 37.41 -29.83
C THR A 8 -18.40 36.90 -29.96
N LEU A 9 -17.45 37.81 -30.14
CA LEU A 9 -16.02 37.47 -30.24
C LEU A 9 -15.49 36.91 -28.90
N VAL A 10 -15.89 37.49 -27.77
CA VAL A 10 -15.49 37.02 -26.42
C VAL A 10 -16.10 35.65 -26.10
N LEU A 11 -17.34 35.40 -26.52
CA LEU A 11 -18.00 34.12 -26.32
C LEU A 11 -17.32 32.99 -27.12
N CYS A 12 -16.84 33.26 -28.33
CA CYS A 12 -16.09 32.27 -29.12
C CYS A 12 -14.72 31.97 -28.55
N LEU A 13 -14.07 32.89 -27.84
CA LEU A 13 -12.77 32.62 -27.19
C LEU A 13 -12.88 31.69 -25.98
N PHE A 14 -14.04 31.61 -25.33
CA PHE A 14 -14.27 30.76 -24.18
C PHE A 14 -14.49 29.27 -24.53
N CYS A 15 -14.80 28.96 -25.79
CA CYS A 15 -15.08 27.59 -26.23
C CYS A 15 -13.83 26.74 -26.53
N PHE A 16 -12.63 27.33 -26.55
CA PHE A 16 -11.40 26.60 -26.89
C PHE A 16 -10.62 26.08 -25.69
N GLY A 17 -11.15 26.18 -24.48
CA GLY A 17 -10.43 25.84 -23.22
C GLY A 17 -10.60 24.43 -22.70
N THR A 18 -11.36 23.53 -23.33
CA THR A 18 -11.48 22.16 -22.87
C THR A 18 -10.51 21.25 -23.60
N THR A 19 -9.27 21.24 -23.15
CA THR A 19 -8.36 20.12 -23.49
C THR A 19 -8.89 18.86 -22.80
N THR A 20 -9.71 18.10 -23.49
CA THR A 20 -10.01 16.74 -23.09
C THR A 20 -8.71 15.95 -23.17
N HIS A 21 -8.05 15.72 -22.06
CA HIS A 21 -7.01 14.71 -21.98
C HIS A 21 -7.67 13.37 -22.24
N ALA A 22 -7.61 12.88 -23.46
CA ALA A 22 -7.99 11.52 -23.77
C ALA A 22 -7.07 10.62 -22.94
N GLN A 23 -7.62 9.94 -21.92
CA GLN A 23 -6.89 8.93 -21.16
C GLN A 23 -6.53 7.84 -22.15
N ARG A 24 -5.24 7.73 -22.45
CA ARG A 24 -4.71 6.63 -23.27
C ARG A 24 -4.92 5.33 -22.50
N ILE A 25 -5.67 4.41 -23.08
CA ILE A 25 -5.78 3.05 -22.54
C ILE A 25 -4.46 2.34 -22.85
N PRO A 26 -3.68 1.94 -21.83
CA PRO A 26 -2.44 1.21 -22.06
C PRO A 26 -2.72 -0.14 -22.69
N THR A 27 -1.84 -0.60 -23.57
CA THR A 27 -1.90 -1.96 -24.11
C THR A 27 -1.54 -2.96 -23.02
N LEU A 28 -1.93 -4.22 -23.19
CA LEU A 28 -1.59 -5.29 -22.24
C LEU A 28 -0.06 -5.40 -22.06
N GLU A 29 0.69 -5.24 -23.12
CA GLU A 29 2.16 -5.26 -23.08
C GLU A 29 2.75 -4.09 -22.30
N GLU A 30 2.22 -2.89 -22.47
CA GLU A 30 2.63 -1.72 -21.71
C GLU A 30 2.24 -1.86 -20.22
N ALA A 31 1.10 -2.47 -19.91
CA ALA A 31 0.66 -2.69 -18.54
C ALA A 31 1.54 -3.72 -17.81
N VAL A 32 1.91 -4.81 -18.48
CA VAL A 32 2.65 -5.93 -17.89
C VAL A 32 4.17 -5.70 -17.92
N TYR A 33 4.71 -5.26 -19.06
CA TYR A 33 6.16 -5.13 -19.26
C TYR A 33 6.68 -3.69 -19.20
N GLY A 34 5.82 -2.70 -19.41
CA GLY A 34 6.19 -1.30 -19.42
C GLY A 34 6.34 -0.64 -18.06
N GLY A 35 6.11 -1.36 -16.97
CA GLY A 35 6.21 -0.82 -15.61
C GLY A 35 5.20 0.28 -15.29
N LEU A 36 4.13 0.42 -16.09
CA LEU A 36 3.06 1.40 -15.83
C LEU A 36 2.25 1.05 -14.59
N ILE A 37 2.13 -0.24 -14.29
CA ILE A 37 1.54 -0.73 -13.04
C ILE A 37 2.69 -1.01 -12.09
N LYS A 38 3.03 -0.03 -11.26
CA LYS A 38 3.89 -0.28 -10.10
C LYS A 38 3.06 -1.01 -9.06
N THR A 39 3.21 -2.32 -8.98
CA THR A 39 2.81 -3.03 -7.79
C THR A 39 3.77 -2.61 -6.69
N GLU A 40 3.29 -1.88 -5.71
CA GLU A 40 4.01 -1.79 -4.45
C GLU A 40 4.22 -3.23 -3.98
N GLY A 41 5.49 -3.60 -3.77
CA GLY A 41 5.84 -4.97 -3.39
C GLY A 41 4.91 -5.43 -2.27
N GLY A 42 4.10 -6.46 -2.54
CA GLY A 42 3.13 -6.93 -1.58
C GLY A 42 3.86 -7.29 -0.30
N SER A 43 3.57 -6.58 0.79
CA SER A 43 3.98 -7.04 2.11
C SER A 43 3.41 -8.44 2.30
N ASN A 44 4.24 -9.40 2.73
CA ASN A 44 3.78 -10.74 3.04
C ASN A 44 2.67 -10.64 4.10
N VAL A 45 1.45 -10.81 3.65
CA VAL A 45 0.26 -10.77 4.48
C VAL A 45 -0.16 -12.19 4.76
N ASN A 46 -0.27 -12.55 6.04
CA ASN A 46 -0.72 -13.86 6.47
C ASN A 46 -2.10 -13.74 7.14
N TRP A 47 -3.11 -14.40 6.59
CA TRP A 47 -4.39 -14.51 7.26
C TRP A 47 -4.27 -15.32 8.55
N MET A 48 -4.85 -14.81 9.61
CA MET A 48 -4.92 -15.53 10.87
C MET A 48 -6.05 -16.57 10.83
N LYS A 49 -5.94 -17.60 11.68
CA LYS A 49 -6.90 -18.73 11.68
C LYS A 49 -8.31 -18.34 12.09
N ASP A 50 -8.51 -17.18 12.74
CA ASP A 50 -9.82 -16.65 13.07
C ASP A 50 -10.60 -16.18 11.83
N GLY A 51 -9.94 -15.99 10.68
CA GLY A 51 -10.56 -15.51 9.44
C GLY A 51 -10.99 -14.04 9.45
N GLU A 52 -10.74 -13.32 10.53
CA GLU A 52 -11.14 -11.91 10.71
C GLU A 52 -9.95 -10.96 10.67
N ARG A 53 -8.75 -11.47 10.95
CA ARG A 53 -7.52 -10.70 11.04
C ARG A 53 -6.48 -11.20 10.05
N TYR A 54 -5.66 -10.27 9.58
CA TYR A 54 -4.45 -10.58 8.84
C TYR A 54 -3.25 -9.96 9.55
N SER A 55 -2.11 -10.61 9.45
CA SER A 55 -0.85 -10.15 10.04
C SER A 55 0.17 -9.84 8.95
N LYS A 56 1.03 -8.87 9.21
CA LYS A 56 2.14 -8.49 8.34
C LYS A 56 3.35 -8.04 9.16
N ILE A 57 4.52 -8.08 8.52
CA ILE A 57 5.73 -7.45 9.03
C ILE A 57 5.75 -6.00 8.56
N GLU A 58 5.94 -5.08 9.47
CA GLU A 58 6.11 -3.66 9.14
C GLU A 58 7.19 -3.02 10.02
N LYS A 59 7.63 -1.83 9.63
CA LYS A 59 8.55 -1.04 10.45
C LYS A 59 7.75 -0.12 11.37
N ASN A 60 8.17 -0.06 12.63
CA ASN A 60 7.64 0.92 13.57
C ASN A 60 8.24 2.32 13.29
N ALA A 61 7.86 3.32 14.10
CA ALA A 61 8.35 4.69 13.97
C ALA A 61 9.88 4.82 14.11
N GLU A 62 10.52 3.88 14.76
CA GLU A 62 11.98 3.83 14.98
C GLU A 62 12.71 3.08 13.87
N GLY A 63 11.98 2.55 12.88
CA GLY A 63 12.53 1.78 11.76
C GLY A 63 12.83 0.31 12.08
N ALA A 64 12.47 -0.17 13.25
CA ALA A 64 12.62 -1.57 13.64
C ALA A 64 11.41 -2.40 13.19
N TYR A 65 11.64 -3.66 12.83
CA TYR A 65 10.58 -4.56 12.40
C TYR A 65 9.73 -5.04 13.57
N GLU A 66 8.44 -5.12 13.33
CA GLU A 66 7.43 -5.69 14.23
C GLU A 66 6.41 -6.51 13.44
N VAL A 67 5.74 -7.43 14.09
CA VAL A 67 4.62 -8.19 13.50
C VAL A 67 3.33 -7.61 14.04
N THR A 68 2.49 -7.14 13.14
CA THR A 68 1.23 -6.48 13.46
C THR A 68 0.06 -7.26 12.88
N ALA A 69 -1.05 -7.30 13.61
CA ALA A 69 -2.33 -7.78 13.09
C ALA A 69 -3.28 -6.61 12.82
N TYR A 70 -4.10 -6.79 11.82
CA TYR A 70 -5.14 -5.86 11.41
C TYR A 70 -6.46 -6.59 11.31
N LYS A 71 -7.52 -6.03 11.85
CA LYS A 71 -8.88 -6.52 11.60
C LYS A 71 -9.34 -6.10 10.22
N ALA A 72 -9.82 -7.05 9.42
CA ALA A 72 -10.25 -6.77 8.06
C ALA A 72 -11.47 -5.83 8.00
N LYS A 73 -12.31 -5.83 9.03
CA LYS A 73 -13.55 -5.05 9.08
C LYS A 73 -13.33 -3.54 9.25
N ASP A 74 -12.44 -3.15 10.13
CA ASP A 74 -12.26 -1.75 10.56
C ASP A 74 -10.81 -1.28 10.47
N ASN A 75 -9.92 -2.17 10.02
CA ASN A 75 -8.48 -1.93 9.88
C ASN A 75 -7.80 -1.54 11.21
N SER A 76 -8.38 -1.91 12.35
CA SER A 76 -7.77 -1.69 13.66
C SER A 76 -6.50 -2.49 13.81
N LYS A 77 -5.45 -1.84 14.35
CA LYS A 77 -4.09 -2.36 14.46
C LYS A 77 -3.83 -2.90 15.86
N GLU A 78 -3.18 -4.06 15.93
CA GLU A 78 -2.66 -4.67 17.15
C GLU A 78 -1.23 -5.15 16.91
N VAL A 79 -0.28 -4.77 17.77
CA VAL A 79 1.09 -5.28 17.68
C VAL A 79 1.15 -6.64 18.36
N LEU A 80 1.41 -7.69 17.59
CA LEU A 80 1.52 -9.06 18.09
C LEU A 80 2.92 -9.36 18.63
N ILE A 81 3.95 -8.95 17.91
CA ILE A 81 5.35 -9.14 18.27
C ILE A 81 6.04 -7.79 18.14
N PRO A 82 6.30 -7.12 19.27
CA PRO A 82 7.00 -5.84 19.25
C PRO A 82 8.47 -6.00 18.90
N ALA A 83 9.09 -4.94 18.39
CA ALA A 83 10.46 -4.95 17.90
C ALA A 83 11.50 -5.39 18.94
N ASN A 84 11.27 -5.14 20.22
CA ASN A 84 12.16 -5.55 21.30
C ASN A 84 12.22 -7.07 21.49
N MET A 85 11.21 -7.82 21.05
CA MET A 85 11.21 -9.27 21.04
C MET A 85 11.89 -9.87 19.80
N LEU A 86 12.11 -9.06 18.77
CA LEU A 86 12.79 -9.43 17.52
C LEU A 86 14.28 -9.06 17.55
N LEU A 87 14.92 -9.25 18.71
CA LEU A 87 16.35 -9.03 18.90
C LEU A 87 17.07 -10.37 19.04
N ASN A 88 18.26 -10.46 18.47
CA ASN A 88 19.14 -11.58 18.69
C ASN A 88 19.61 -11.55 20.17
N PRO A 89 19.34 -12.60 20.97
CA PRO A 89 19.65 -12.60 22.39
C PRO A 89 21.14 -12.55 22.70
N GLN A 90 21.99 -12.94 21.76
CA GLN A 90 23.45 -12.94 21.93
C GLN A 90 24.09 -11.60 21.59
N THR A 91 23.54 -10.88 20.61
CA THR A 91 24.14 -9.66 20.08
C THR A 91 23.34 -8.41 20.37
N GLY A 92 22.09 -8.53 20.81
CA GLY A 92 21.15 -7.42 21.01
C GLY A 92 20.74 -6.70 19.71
N LYS A 93 21.16 -7.20 18.54
CA LYS A 93 20.85 -6.60 17.25
C LYS A 93 19.50 -7.06 16.72
N PRO A 94 18.77 -6.21 15.97
CA PRO A 94 17.53 -6.61 15.31
C PRO A 94 17.73 -7.82 14.41
N ILE A 95 16.80 -8.77 14.50
CA ILE A 95 16.74 -9.93 13.61
C ILE A 95 16.11 -9.49 12.31
N SER A 96 16.71 -9.90 11.18
CA SER A 96 16.08 -9.71 9.87
C SER A 96 14.95 -10.72 9.71
N VAL A 97 13.73 -10.25 9.69
CA VAL A 97 12.54 -11.08 9.49
C VAL A 97 12.18 -11.08 8.02
N ARG A 98 12.29 -12.23 7.37
CA ARG A 98 11.88 -12.39 5.96
C ARG A 98 10.45 -12.88 5.83
N ASN A 99 10.11 -13.81 6.72
CA ASN A 99 8.77 -14.39 6.74
C ASN A 99 8.45 -14.94 8.14
N PHE A 100 7.17 -15.23 8.39
CA PHE A 100 6.72 -15.82 9.64
C PHE A 100 5.47 -16.67 9.42
N VAL A 101 5.27 -17.66 10.29
CA VAL A 101 4.10 -18.54 10.27
C VAL A 101 3.62 -18.74 11.71
N PHE A 102 2.33 -18.59 11.93
CA PHE A 102 1.71 -18.93 13.21
C PHE A 102 1.36 -20.41 13.31
N SER A 103 1.43 -20.96 14.52
CA SER A 103 0.85 -22.27 14.85
C SER A 103 -0.68 -22.26 14.66
N GLU A 104 -1.30 -23.43 14.59
CA GLU A 104 -2.75 -23.54 14.39
C GLU A 104 -3.58 -22.81 15.45
N ASP A 105 -3.10 -22.82 16.68
CA ASP A 105 -3.73 -22.15 17.82
C ASP A 105 -3.28 -20.69 18.02
N ASN A 106 -2.48 -20.14 17.09
CA ASN A 106 -1.86 -18.81 17.15
C ASN A 106 -1.01 -18.54 18.42
N SER A 107 -0.66 -19.60 19.19
CA SER A 107 0.12 -19.43 20.42
C SER A 107 1.62 -19.29 20.20
N LYS A 108 2.11 -19.73 19.05
CA LYS A 108 3.52 -19.70 18.67
C LYS A 108 3.68 -19.12 17.28
N VAL A 109 4.84 -18.53 17.04
CA VAL A 109 5.24 -18.03 15.73
C VAL A 109 6.63 -18.56 15.39
N LEU A 110 6.79 -19.06 14.19
CA LEU A 110 8.07 -19.38 13.58
C LEU A 110 8.48 -18.22 12.69
N ILE A 111 9.67 -17.67 12.91
CA ILE A 111 10.26 -16.57 12.15
C ILE A 111 11.48 -17.10 11.41
N TYR A 112 11.60 -16.77 10.11
CA TYR A 112 12.72 -17.20 9.25
C TYR A 112 13.02 -16.24 8.11
#